data_4b19edc6aa7b95fd396d902b3811b1d8
#
_entry.id   4b19edc6aa7b95fd396d902b3811b1d8
#
_cell.length_a   1.000
_cell.length_b   1.000
_cell.length_c   1.000
_cell.angle_alpha   90.00
_cell.angle_beta   90.00
_cell.angle_gamma   90.00
#
_symmetry.space_group_name_H-M   'P 1'
#
loop_
_entity.id
_entity.type
_entity.pdbx_description
1 polymer ?
#
loop_
_entity_poly.entity_id
_entity_poly.type
_entity_poly.pdbx_seq_one_letter_code
_entity_poly.pdbx_strand_id
1 'polypeptide(L)'
;LIGKVFNEGEVLLRTKNEIIIAPFKGVLGKREIAQGVLGTESFILTLDDTSSIIMNIKVPEIYLKILKPGLIAEVRSDAFDKIFYGKIDSVSSRVDPSTRSVLASITVDNKNLELVPGMLLDIQIIYNETQEIGVPENSLLIQGDTAFAYKVLEDNTIEKIEVKIGKRNYGKVSILDGLSVGDKIVKEGISKVRDKIKIKIIN
;
A
#
# COMPACT_ATOMS: atom_id res chain seq x y z
N LEU A 1 11.37 -13.28 -26.97
CA LEU A 1 10.44 -12.19 -27.29
C LEU A 1 9.39 -11.96 -26.19
N ILE A 2 9.15 -12.95 -25.29
CA ILE A 2 8.26 -12.83 -24.14
C ILE A 2 8.78 -11.69 -23.23
N GLY A 3 7.88 -10.83 -22.74
CA GLY A 3 8.23 -9.67 -21.94
C GLY A 3 8.73 -8.44 -22.72
N LYS A 4 8.80 -8.52 -24.04
CA LYS A 4 9.14 -7.36 -24.88
C LYS A 4 7.94 -6.40 -24.93
N VAL A 5 8.22 -5.11 -24.75
CA VAL A 5 7.22 -4.03 -24.95
C VAL A 5 7.11 -3.75 -26.44
N PHE A 6 5.89 -3.63 -26.92
CA PHE A 6 5.54 -3.19 -28.28
C PHE A 6 4.70 -1.93 -28.18
N ASN A 7 4.97 -0.98 -29.08
CA ASN A 7 4.13 0.19 -29.23
C ASN A 7 2.99 -0.11 -30.23
N GLU A 8 1.92 0.67 -30.14
CA GLU A 8 0.84 0.61 -31.14
C GLU A 8 1.40 0.74 -32.56
N GLY A 9 0.92 -0.10 -33.46
CA GLY A 9 1.36 -0.16 -34.84
C GLY A 9 2.64 -0.97 -35.11
N GLU A 10 3.38 -1.41 -34.09
CA GLU A 10 4.56 -2.26 -34.28
C GLU A 10 4.15 -3.69 -34.71
N VAL A 11 4.98 -4.30 -35.53
CA VAL A 11 4.74 -5.65 -36.07
C VAL A 11 5.00 -6.68 -34.96
N LEU A 12 3.97 -7.39 -34.55
CA LEU A 12 4.03 -8.52 -33.60
C LEU A 12 4.45 -9.80 -34.27
N LEU A 13 3.85 -10.09 -35.46
CA LEU A 13 4.07 -11.30 -36.17
C LEU A 13 3.89 -11.04 -37.67
N ARG A 14 4.74 -11.70 -38.49
CA ARG A 14 4.60 -11.73 -39.93
C ARG A 14 4.47 -13.17 -40.40
N THR A 15 3.39 -13.45 -41.09
CA THR A 15 3.16 -14.73 -41.80
C THR A 15 3.39 -14.54 -43.30
N LYS A 16 3.23 -15.60 -44.08
CA LYS A 16 3.32 -15.50 -45.56
C LYS A 16 2.24 -14.60 -46.15
N ASN A 17 1.06 -14.54 -45.51
CA ASN A 17 -0.14 -13.92 -46.07
C ASN A 17 -0.59 -12.69 -45.28
N GLU A 18 -0.13 -12.53 -44.03
CA GLU A 18 -0.64 -11.49 -43.09
C GLU A 18 0.46 -10.90 -42.25
N ILE A 19 0.26 -9.66 -41.88
CA ILE A 19 1.07 -8.94 -40.86
C ILE A 19 0.15 -8.60 -39.71
N ILE A 20 0.48 -9.07 -38.51
CA ILE A 20 -0.23 -8.74 -37.26
C ILE A 20 0.54 -7.63 -36.58
N ILE A 21 -0.12 -6.52 -36.37
CA ILE A 21 0.42 -5.34 -35.66
C ILE A 21 -0.17 -5.22 -34.26
N ALA A 22 0.55 -4.56 -33.37
CA ALA A 22 0.08 -4.25 -32.01
C ALA A 22 -1.08 -3.24 -32.09
N PRO A 23 -2.27 -3.57 -31.60
CA PRO A 23 -3.42 -2.65 -31.60
C PRO A 23 -3.33 -1.57 -30.53
N PHE A 24 -2.45 -1.74 -29.56
CA PHE A 24 -2.12 -0.81 -28.46
C PHE A 24 -0.71 -1.07 -27.94
N LYS A 25 -0.19 -0.17 -27.12
CA LYS A 25 1.09 -0.37 -26.43
C LYS A 25 0.93 -1.43 -25.34
N GLY A 26 1.68 -2.53 -25.39
CA GLY A 26 1.58 -3.62 -24.44
C GLY A 26 2.84 -4.43 -24.30
N VAL A 27 2.82 -5.36 -23.36
CA VAL A 27 3.88 -6.34 -23.13
C VAL A 27 3.50 -7.66 -23.78
N LEU A 28 4.40 -8.23 -24.55
CA LEU A 28 4.16 -9.53 -25.17
C LEU A 28 4.18 -10.62 -24.09
N GLY A 29 3.03 -11.26 -23.92
CA GLY A 29 2.83 -12.36 -23.00
C GLY A 29 3.31 -13.72 -23.58
N LYS A 30 2.75 -14.79 -23.03
CA LYS A 30 3.14 -16.15 -23.38
C LYS A 30 2.71 -16.50 -24.80
N ARG A 31 3.59 -17.16 -25.53
CA ARG A 31 3.24 -17.87 -26.78
C ARG A 31 2.67 -19.24 -26.42
N GLU A 32 1.43 -19.52 -26.80
CA GLU A 32 0.76 -20.78 -26.45
C GLU A 32 0.88 -21.88 -27.48
N ILE A 33 1.35 -21.56 -28.71
CA ILE A 33 1.41 -22.52 -29.81
C ILE A 33 2.84 -22.91 -30.12
N ALA A 34 3.08 -24.21 -30.27
CA ALA A 34 4.29 -24.76 -30.81
C ALA A 34 4.44 -24.41 -32.31
N GLN A 35 5.68 -24.19 -32.75
CA GLN A 35 5.97 -23.88 -34.16
C GLN A 35 5.48 -25.03 -35.08
N GLY A 36 4.62 -24.70 -36.06
CA GLY A 36 4.09 -25.66 -37.01
C GLY A 36 2.70 -26.21 -36.74
N VAL A 37 2.07 -25.84 -35.63
CA VAL A 37 0.70 -26.24 -35.30
C VAL A 37 -0.21 -25.02 -35.39
N LEU A 38 -1.05 -24.94 -36.41
CA LEU A 38 -2.12 -23.95 -36.54
C LEU A 38 -3.47 -24.65 -36.36
N GLY A 39 -4.14 -24.37 -35.26
CA GLY A 39 -5.54 -24.69 -35.06
C GLY A 39 -6.41 -23.48 -35.38
N THR A 40 -7.61 -23.70 -35.89
CA THR A 40 -8.55 -22.65 -36.30
C THR A 40 -9.05 -21.76 -35.14
N GLU A 41 -8.81 -22.13 -33.86
CA GLU A 41 -9.23 -21.40 -32.67
C GLU A 41 -8.10 -21.28 -31.63
N SER A 42 -6.85 -21.22 -32.07
CA SER A 42 -5.71 -21.21 -31.15
C SER A 42 -5.21 -19.79 -30.92
N PHE A 43 -5.05 -19.41 -29.67
CA PHE A 43 -4.34 -18.19 -29.27
C PHE A 43 -2.85 -18.37 -29.63
N ILE A 44 -2.32 -17.48 -30.47
CA ILE A 44 -0.92 -17.56 -30.91
C ILE A 44 0.00 -16.90 -29.90
N LEU A 45 -0.42 -15.72 -29.42
CA LEU A 45 0.30 -14.89 -28.42
C LEU A 45 -0.69 -13.93 -27.75
N THR A 46 -0.33 -13.44 -26.60
CA THR A 46 -1.07 -12.37 -25.91
C THR A 46 -0.26 -11.08 -25.93
N LEU A 47 -0.96 -9.96 -26.05
CA LEU A 47 -0.42 -8.64 -25.82
C LEU A 47 -1.20 -8.05 -24.65
N ASP A 48 -0.51 -7.85 -23.53
CA ASP A 48 -1.12 -7.43 -22.28
C ASP A 48 -0.89 -5.94 -22.06
N ASP A 49 -1.97 -5.17 -21.88
CA ASP A 49 -1.86 -3.79 -21.42
C ASP A 49 -1.64 -3.81 -19.90
N THR A 50 -0.41 -3.55 -19.51
CA THR A 50 0.00 -3.48 -18.10
C THR A 50 0.29 -2.06 -17.64
N SER A 51 -0.17 -1.05 -18.38
CA SER A 51 -0.04 0.37 -18.02
C SER A 51 -0.82 0.74 -16.75
N SER A 52 -1.82 -0.06 -16.44
CA SER A 52 -2.53 -0.04 -15.15
C SER A 52 -2.76 -1.47 -14.67
N ILE A 53 -2.81 -1.65 -13.35
CA ILE A 53 -3.11 -2.94 -12.72
C ILE A 53 -4.44 -2.82 -11.99
N ILE A 54 -5.35 -3.74 -12.31
CA ILE A 54 -6.65 -3.86 -11.64
C ILE A 54 -6.56 -4.98 -10.62
N MET A 55 -6.89 -4.67 -9.38
CA MET A 55 -6.91 -5.62 -8.27
C MET A 55 -8.33 -5.77 -7.76
N ASN A 56 -8.80 -7.01 -7.69
CA ASN A 56 -10.09 -7.34 -7.10
C ASN A 56 -9.87 -7.86 -5.68
N ILE A 57 -10.42 -7.15 -4.70
CA ILE A 57 -10.30 -7.48 -3.28
C ILE A 57 -11.65 -7.84 -2.68
N LYS A 58 -11.64 -8.71 -1.69
CA LYS A 58 -12.82 -9.05 -0.89
C LYS A 58 -12.74 -8.30 0.44
N VAL A 59 -13.68 -7.38 0.65
CA VAL A 59 -13.75 -6.56 1.87
C VAL A 59 -14.89 -7.06 2.75
N PRO A 60 -14.67 -7.34 4.05
CA PRO A 60 -15.73 -7.79 4.96
C PRO A 60 -16.91 -6.81 5.01
N GLU A 61 -18.14 -7.34 5.08
CA GLU A 61 -19.39 -6.54 5.04
C GLU A 61 -19.49 -5.48 6.14
N ILE A 62 -18.79 -5.66 7.27
CA ILE A 62 -18.76 -4.69 8.37
C ILE A 62 -18.21 -3.32 7.95
N TYR A 63 -17.42 -3.28 6.86
CA TYR A 63 -16.84 -2.04 6.33
C TYR A 63 -17.68 -1.38 5.23
N LEU A 64 -18.84 -1.95 4.87
CA LEU A 64 -19.70 -1.40 3.79
C LEU A 64 -20.07 0.07 3.99
N LYS A 65 -20.27 0.49 5.25
CA LYS A 65 -20.64 1.89 5.56
C LYS A 65 -19.58 2.89 5.11
N ILE A 66 -18.32 2.49 5.11
CA ILE A 66 -17.18 3.36 4.77
C ILE A 66 -16.61 3.06 3.39
N LEU A 67 -16.85 1.86 2.86
CA LEU A 67 -16.33 1.42 1.57
C LEU A 67 -17.10 2.10 0.43
N LYS A 68 -16.41 2.91 -0.37
CA LYS A 68 -17.01 3.63 -1.51
C LYS A 68 -15.98 3.86 -2.61
N PRO A 69 -16.41 4.02 -3.87
CA PRO A 69 -15.53 4.46 -4.95
C PRO A 69 -14.83 5.78 -4.61
N GLY A 70 -13.61 5.93 -5.09
CA GLY A 70 -12.76 7.10 -4.87
C GLY A 70 -11.86 7.03 -3.64
N LEU A 71 -12.03 6.06 -2.73
CA LEU A 71 -11.09 5.87 -1.63
C LEU A 71 -9.70 5.51 -2.15
N ILE A 72 -8.67 6.08 -1.52
CA ILE A 72 -7.28 5.81 -1.85
C ILE A 72 -6.87 4.47 -1.24
N ALA A 73 -6.12 3.70 -2.02
CA ALA A 73 -5.47 2.48 -1.59
C ALA A 73 -3.95 2.63 -1.69
N GLU A 74 -3.24 2.44 -0.59
CA GLU A 74 -1.80 2.21 -0.60
C GLU A 74 -1.53 0.75 -0.91
N VAL A 75 -0.66 0.51 -1.88
CA VAL A 75 -0.29 -0.82 -2.34
C VAL A 75 1.22 -0.98 -2.18
N ARG A 76 1.63 -2.02 -1.48
CA ARG A 76 3.01 -2.36 -1.18
C ARG A 76 3.34 -3.74 -1.70
N SER A 77 4.59 -3.94 -2.08
CA SER A 77 5.14 -5.23 -2.46
C SER A 77 6.53 -5.36 -1.84
N ASP A 78 6.86 -6.54 -1.36
CA ASP A 78 8.21 -6.84 -0.85
C ASP A 78 9.30 -6.72 -1.93
N ALA A 79 8.90 -6.68 -3.21
CA ALA A 79 9.83 -6.50 -4.32
C ALA A 79 10.31 -5.05 -4.50
N PHE A 80 9.65 -4.06 -3.85
CA PHE A 80 9.95 -2.63 -4.06
C PHE A 80 9.88 -1.86 -2.74
N ASP A 81 10.88 -1.02 -2.49
CA ASP A 81 10.93 -0.13 -1.31
C ASP A 81 10.08 1.13 -1.47
N LYS A 82 8.97 1.06 -2.20
CA LYS A 82 8.08 2.19 -2.43
C LYS A 82 6.61 1.81 -2.30
N ILE A 83 5.78 2.82 -2.13
CA ILE A 83 4.33 2.69 -2.07
C ILE A 83 3.75 3.07 -3.44
N PHE A 84 2.88 2.24 -3.96
CA PHE A 84 2.04 2.56 -5.10
C PHE A 84 0.69 3.03 -4.59
N TYR A 85 0.09 3.99 -5.28
CA TYR A 85 -1.22 4.51 -4.92
C TYR A 85 -2.25 4.12 -5.97
N GLY A 86 -3.35 3.56 -5.50
CA GLY A 86 -4.51 3.24 -6.31
C GLY A 86 -5.77 3.91 -5.78
N LYS A 87 -6.87 3.68 -6.48
CA LYS A 87 -8.21 4.13 -6.07
C LYS A 87 -9.19 2.98 -6.21
N ILE A 88 -10.18 2.96 -5.32
CA ILE A 88 -11.33 2.08 -5.49
C ILE A 88 -12.17 2.64 -6.64
N ASP A 89 -12.31 1.88 -7.71
CA ASP A 89 -13.13 2.25 -8.87
C ASP A 89 -14.58 1.84 -8.68
N SER A 90 -14.78 0.64 -8.15
CA SER A 90 -16.10 0.07 -7.97
C SER A 90 -16.21 -0.79 -6.73
N VAL A 91 -17.41 -0.85 -6.20
CA VAL A 91 -17.80 -1.72 -5.10
C VAL A 91 -19.07 -2.47 -5.54
N SER A 92 -19.06 -3.79 -5.41
CA SER A 92 -20.20 -4.63 -5.75
C SER A 92 -21.42 -4.23 -4.93
N SER A 93 -22.58 -4.25 -5.55
CA SER A 93 -23.89 -4.03 -4.88
C SER A 93 -24.37 -5.26 -4.10
N ARG A 94 -23.62 -6.37 -4.12
CA ARG A 94 -24.00 -7.62 -3.49
C ARG A 94 -22.93 -8.10 -2.54
N VAL A 95 -23.38 -8.61 -1.37
CA VAL A 95 -22.52 -9.33 -0.42
C VAL A 95 -22.53 -10.81 -0.84
N ASP A 96 -21.38 -11.42 -0.85
CA ASP A 96 -21.25 -12.86 -0.97
C ASP A 96 -21.64 -13.50 0.39
N PRO A 97 -22.74 -14.27 0.45
CA PRO A 97 -23.23 -14.80 1.73
C PRO A 97 -22.32 -15.88 2.32
N SER A 98 -21.50 -16.52 1.50
CA SER A 98 -20.58 -17.58 1.94
C SER A 98 -19.35 -17.01 2.65
N THR A 99 -18.81 -15.88 2.16
CA THR A 99 -17.61 -15.24 2.68
C THR A 99 -17.90 -13.98 3.51
N ARG A 100 -19.17 -13.54 3.56
CA ARG A 100 -19.59 -12.29 4.22
C ARG A 100 -18.74 -11.09 3.78
N SER A 101 -18.44 -11.03 2.49
CA SER A 101 -17.61 -9.99 1.91
C SER A 101 -18.22 -9.36 0.66
N VAL A 102 -17.76 -8.18 0.34
CA VAL A 102 -18.11 -7.42 -0.87
C VAL A 102 -16.87 -7.33 -1.76
N LEU A 103 -17.07 -7.53 -3.05
CA LEU A 103 -16.00 -7.36 -4.04
C LEU A 103 -15.81 -5.86 -4.31
N ALA A 104 -14.57 -5.39 -4.23
CA ALA A 104 -14.16 -4.07 -4.65
C ALA A 104 -13.02 -4.17 -5.67
N SER A 105 -13.03 -3.29 -6.66
CA SER A 105 -11.97 -3.16 -7.68
C SER A 105 -11.13 -1.93 -7.39
N ILE A 106 -9.82 -2.10 -7.42
CA ILE A 106 -8.83 -1.03 -7.24
C ILE A 106 -7.98 -0.96 -8.49
N THR A 107 -7.82 0.24 -9.06
CA THR A 107 -6.87 0.47 -10.16
C THR A 107 -5.65 1.24 -9.67
N VAL A 108 -4.48 0.78 -10.06
CA VAL A 108 -3.18 1.39 -9.80
C VAL A 108 -2.52 1.74 -11.11
N ASP A 109 -2.05 2.98 -11.27
CA ASP A 109 -1.20 3.41 -12.38
C ASP A 109 0.12 2.65 -12.37
N ASN A 110 0.48 2.03 -13.50
CA ASN A 110 1.69 1.24 -13.66
C ASN A 110 2.53 1.70 -14.87
N LYS A 111 2.68 3.01 -15.02
CA LYS A 111 3.37 3.61 -16.19
C LYS A 111 4.80 3.11 -16.40
N ASN A 112 5.47 2.76 -15.30
CA ASN A 112 6.83 2.24 -15.32
C ASN A 112 6.90 0.71 -15.52
N LEU A 113 5.75 0.03 -15.64
CA LEU A 113 5.63 -1.42 -15.80
C LEU A 113 6.32 -2.24 -14.69
N GLU A 114 6.33 -1.71 -13.46
CA GLU A 114 6.98 -2.34 -12.31
C GLU A 114 6.10 -3.41 -11.67
N LEU A 115 4.79 -3.14 -11.58
CA LEU A 115 3.83 -4.12 -11.09
C LEU A 115 3.52 -5.12 -12.20
N VAL A 116 3.62 -6.40 -11.87
CA VAL A 116 3.36 -7.50 -12.81
C VAL A 116 2.14 -8.30 -12.31
N PRO A 117 1.21 -8.67 -13.21
CA PRO A 117 0.09 -9.53 -12.83
C PRO A 117 0.56 -10.81 -12.13
N GLY A 118 -0.10 -11.17 -11.02
CA GLY A 118 0.27 -12.33 -10.19
C GLY A 118 1.21 -12.02 -9.02
N MET A 119 1.66 -10.78 -8.85
CA MET A 119 2.43 -10.40 -7.67
C MET A 119 1.57 -10.43 -6.40
N LEU A 120 2.20 -10.79 -5.28
CA LEU A 120 1.63 -10.62 -3.95
C LEU A 120 1.74 -9.15 -3.54
N LEU A 121 0.61 -8.58 -3.13
CA LEU A 121 0.52 -7.16 -2.78
C LEU A 121 -0.22 -6.98 -1.45
N ASP A 122 0.34 -6.17 -0.57
CA ASP A 122 -0.34 -5.68 0.62
C ASP A 122 -1.10 -4.42 0.30
N ILE A 123 -2.39 -4.39 0.63
CA ILE A 123 -3.28 -3.28 0.30
C ILE A 123 -3.87 -2.68 1.57
N GLN A 124 -3.68 -1.37 1.74
CA GLN A 124 -4.27 -0.58 2.80
C GLN A 124 -5.23 0.45 2.22
N ILE A 125 -6.53 0.33 2.55
CA ILE A 125 -7.54 1.32 2.15
C ILE A 125 -7.57 2.46 3.16
N ILE A 126 -7.39 3.69 2.69
CA ILE A 126 -7.44 4.89 3.51
C ILE A 126 -8.88 5.45 3.44
N TYR A 127 -9.60 5.39 4.55
CA TYR A 127 -10.98 5.85 4.60
C TYR A 127 -11.20 7.06 5.51
N ASN A 128 -10.21 7.36 6.36
CA ASN A 128 -10.24 8.52 7.25
C ASN A 128 -8.80 8.97 7.52
N GLU A 129 -8.47 10.19 7.11
CA GLU A 129 -7.22 10.83 7.45
C GLU A 129 -7.46 11.77 8.63
N THR A 130 -6.91 11.43 9.79
CA THR A 130 -6.85 12.32 10.95
C THR A 130 -5.41 12.76 11.14
N GLN A 131 -5.20 14.07 11.27
CA GLN A 131 -3.89 14.59 11.69
C GLN A 131 -3.77 14.43 13.20
N GLU A 132 -3.13 13.36 13.62
CA GLU A 132 -2.83 13.07 15.02
C GLU A 132 -1.32 13.09 15.25
N ILE A 133 -0.89 13.49 16.42
CA ILE A 133 0.53 13.38 16.81
C ILE A 133 0.85 11.89 16.94
N GLY A 134 1.71 11.38 16.07
CA GLY A 134 2.16 9.98 16.11
C GLY A 134 3.54 9.86 16.73
N VAL A 135 3.68 9.08 17.81
CA VAL A 135 4.97 8.78 18.44
C VAL A 135 5.32 7.30 18.26
N PRO A 136 6.62 6.94 18.19
CA PRO A 136 7.03 5.53 18.21
C PRO A 136 6.53 4.83 19.47
N GLU A 137 6.03 3.60 19.36
CA GLU A 137 5.51 2.85 20.49
C GLU A 137 6.54 2.66 21.62
N ASN A 138 7.81 2.46 21.24
CA ASN A 138 8.94 2.33 22.20
C ASN A 138 9.32 3.62 22.93
N SER A 139 8.72 4.77 22.58
CA SER A 139 8.90 6.03 23.29
C SER A 139 7.89 6.24 24.43
N LEU A 140 6.97 5.29 24.62
CA LEU A 140 5.93 5.36 25.66
C LEU A 140 6.24 4.41 26.81
N LEU A 141 6.08 4.91 28.04
CA LEU A 141 6.15 4.13 29.26
C LEU A 141 4.73 3.86 29.75
N ILE A 142 4.33 2.60 29.77
CA ILE A 142 3.02 2.21 30.30
C ILE A 142 3.17 1.78 31.77
N GLN A 143 2.40 2.39 32.66
CA GLN A 143 2.37 2.05 34.07
C GLN A 143 0.91 1.86 34.51
N GLY A 144 0.51 0.62 34.70
CA GLY A 144 -0.91 0.28 34.88
C GLY A 144 -1.73 0.69 33.68
N ASP A 145 -2.76 1.49 33.89
CA ASP A 145 -3.66 1.99 32.83
C ASP A 145 -3.23 3.36 32.27
N THR A 146 -2.09 3.89 32.71
CA THR A 146 -1.62 5.22 32.33
C THR A 146 -0.38 5.14 31.45
N ALA A 147 -0.39 5.94 30.39
CA ALA A 147 0.75 6.08 29.46
C ALA A 147 1.50 7.39 29.77
N PHE A 148 2.82 7.32 29.71
CA PHE A 148 3.71 8.46 29.90
C PHE A 148 4.69 8.58 28.75
N ALA A 149 5.07 9.81 28.42
CA ALA A 149 6.20 10.14 27.56
C ALA A 149 7.22 10.98 28.33
N TYR A 150 8.47 10.91 27.92
CA TYR A 150 9.50 11.79 28.43
C TYR A 150 9.76 12.91 27.43
N LYS A 151 9.31 14.11 27.75
CA LYS A 151 9.53 15.34 26.98
C LYS A 151 10.89 15.93 27.31
N VAL A 152 11.61 16.39 26.32
CA VAL A 152 12.90 17.08 26.45
C VAL A 152 12.65 18.57 26.40
N LEU A 153 12.97 19.28 27.48
CA LEU A 153 12.87 20.71 27.59
C LEU A 153 14.05 21.44 26.89
N GLU A 154 13.96 22.74 26.73
CA GLU A 154 14.99 23.56 26.06
C GLU A 154 16.38 23.50 26.73
N ASP A 155 16.41 23.30 28.04
CA ASP A 155 17.63 23.15 28.84
C ASP A 155 18.21 21.71 28.86
N ASN A 156 17.66 20.83 28.02
CA ASN A 156 17.93 19.40 27.95
C ASN A 156 17.54 18.62 29.23
N THR A 157 16.66 19.17 30.04
CA THR A 157 16.05 18.45 31.17
C THR A 157 14.88 17.60 30.66
N ILE A 158 14.69 16.43 31.22
CA ILE A 158 13.56 15.56 30.91
C ILE A 158 12.41 15.81 31.85
N GLU A 159 11.23 15.89 31.31
CA GLU A 159 9.97 15.93 32.04
C GLU A 159 9.12 14.72 31.72
N LYS A 160 8.71 13.95 32.73
CA LYS A 160 7.77 12.86 32.60
C LYS A 160 6.36 13.42 32.55
N ILE A 161 5.71 13.29 31.39
CA ILE A 161 4.33 13.78 31.17
C ILE A 161 3.38 12.62 30.93
N GLU A 162 2.19 12.73 31.48
CA GLU A 162 1.10 11.83 31.17
C GLU A 162 0.55 12.12 29.79
N VAL A 163 0.28 11.08 29.01
CA VAL A 163 -0.26 11.21 27.66
C VAL A 163 -1.48 10.31 27.47
N LYS A 164 -2.47 10.84 26.80
CA LYS A 164 -3.64 10.05 26.39
C LYS A 164 -3.36 9.44 25.04
N ILE A 165 -3.27 8.13 25.01
CA ILE A 165 -2.98 7.37 23.78
C ILE A 165 -4.26 7.06 23.00
N GLY A 166 -4.17 7.06 21.68
CA GLY A 166 -5.21 6.67 20.74
C GLY A 166 -4.90 5.35 20.04
N LYS A 167 -5.09 5.33 18.73
CA LYS A 167 -4.88 4.13 17.88
C LYS A 167 -3.40 3.81 17.73
N ARG A 168 -3.12 2.50 17.62
CA ARG A 168 -1.78 1.99 17.26
C ARG A 168 -1.79 1.58 15.80
N ASN A 169 -0.78 2.02 15.06
CA ASN A 169 -0.65 1.71 13.65
C ASN A 169 0.84 1.70 13.24
N TYR A 170 1.30 0.59 12.65
CA TYR A 170 2.68 0.43 12.12
C TYR A 170 3.80 0.87 13.09
N GLY A 171 3.74 0.41 14.36
CA GLY A 171 4.76 0.73 15.38
C GLY A 171 4.71 2.17 15.89
N LYS A 172 3.68 2.93 15.52
CA LYS A 172 3.36 4.26 16.06
C LYS A 172 2.07 4.22 16.85
N VAL A 173 1.99 5.08 17.85
CA VAL A 173 0.80 5.30 18.67
C VAL A 173 0.37 6.75 18.50
N SER A 174 -0.90 6.98 18.23
CA SER A 174 -1.43 8.34 18.21
C SER A 174 -1.57 8.88 19.63
N ILE A 175 -1.27 10.16 19.80
CA ILE A 175 -1.42 10.89 21.07
C ILE A 175 -2.60 11.83 20.92
N LEU A 176 -3.60 11.62 21.77
CA LEU A 176 -4.82 12.42 21.79
C LEU A 176 -4.67 13.66 22.69
N ASP A 177 -3.81 13.56 23.72
CA ASP A 177 -3.56 14.64 24.68
C ASP A 177 -2.20 14.46 25.36
N GLY A 178 -1.62 15.55 25.86
CA GLY A 178 -0.35 15.57 26.60
C GLY A 178 0.89 15.96 25.79
N LEU A 179 0.85 15.93 24.45
CA LEU A 179 1.96 16.37 23.57
C LEU A 179 1.48 17.38 22.55
N SER A 180 2.39 18.26 22.14
CA SER A 180 2.18 19.23 21.06
C SER A 180 3.10 18.93 19.87
N VAL A 181 2.68 19.37 18.68
CA VAL A 181 3.52 19.27 17.49
C VAL A 181 4.80 20.08 17.68
N GLY A 182 5.95 19.44 17.44
CA GLY A 182 7.27 20.05 17.67
C GLY A 182 7.91 19.69 19.00
N ASP A 183 7.18 19.05 19.90
CA ASP A 183 7.78 18.55 21.15
C ASP A 183 8.83 17.48 20.86
N LYS A 184 9.98 17.61 21.52
CA LYS A 184 11.04 16.60 21.49
C LYS A 184 10.79 15.58 22.58
N ILE A 185 10.79 14.30 22.20
CA ILE A 185 10.59 13.19 23.16
C ILE A 185 11.75 12.22 23.11
N VAL A 186 11.95 11.49 24.21
CA VAL A 186 12.93 10.39 24.26
C VAL A 186 12.37 9.22 23.47
N LYS A 187 13.06 8.83 22.39
CA LYS A 187 12.66 7.70 21.54
C LYS A 187 13.12 6.35 22.09
N GLU A 188 14.35 6.28 22.59
CA GLU A 188 14.98 5.04 23.05
C GLU A 188 15.60 5.20 24.43
N GLY A 189 15.68 4.10 25.18
CA GLY A 189 16.29 4.10 26.51
C GLY A 189 15.38 4.64 27.62
N ILE A 190 14.05 4.70 27.40
CA ILE A 190 13.08 5.21 28.37
C ILE A 190 13.16 4.53 29.75
N SER A 191 13.59 3.26 29.81
CA SER A 191 13.80 2.53 31.08
C SER A 191 15.02 3.03 31.89
N LYS A 192 15.92 3.76 31.27
CA LYS A 192 17.17 4.29 31.88
C LYS A 192 17.03 5.75 32.29
N VAL A 193 16.00 6.45 31.84
CA VAL A 193 15.78 7.86 32.15
C VAL A 193 14.85 8.02 33.35
N ARG A 194 15.05 9.09 34.10
CA ARG A 194 14.21 9.48 35.22
C ARG A 194 13.75 10.93 35.02
N ASP A 195 12.64 11.28 35.65
CA ASP A 195 12.14 12.62 35.64
C ASP A 195 13.17 13.64 36.19
N LYS A 196 13.20 14.84 35.62
CA LYS A 196 14.05 15.99 36.03
C LYS A 196 15.56 15.77 35.92
N ILE A 197 16.04 14.82 35.10
CA ILE A 197 17.48 14.69 34.82
C ILE A 197 17.86 15.41 33.52
N LYS A 198 19.11 15.92 33.48
CA LYS A 198 19.69 16.42 32.23
C LYS A 198 20.24 15.27 31.40
N ILE A 199 19.98 15.35 30.12
CA ILE A 199 20.46 14.36 29.15
C ILE A 199 21.39 14.99 28.13
N LYS A 200 22.22 14.14 27.52
CA LYS A 200 22.98 14.48 26.32
C LYS A 200 22.24 13.88 25.13
N ILE A 201 21.81 14.71 24.20
CA ILE A 201 21.18 14.25 22.96
C ILE A 201 22.27 13.63 22.08
N ILE A 202 22.04 12.40 21.65
CA ILE A 202 22.88 11.71 20.66
C ILE A 202 22.03 11.67 19.37
N ASN A 203 22.51 12.29 18.32
CA ASN A 203 21.86 12.31 17.00
C ASN A 203 22.14 11.00 16.27
#